data_c673c31c8ba62ebf12ca0d95eb9cbb42
#
_entry.id   c673c31c8ba62ebf12ca0d95eb9cbb42
#
_cell.length_a   1.000
_cell.length_b   1.000
_cell.length_c   1.000
_cell.angle_alpha   90.00
_cell.angle_beta   90.00
_cell.angle_gamma   90.00
#
_symmetry.space_group_name_H-M   'P 1'
#
loop_
_entity.id
_entity.type
_entity.pdbx_description
1 polymer ?
#
loop_
_entity_poly.entity_id
_entity_poly.type
_entity_poly.pdbx_seq_one_letter_code
_entity_poly.pdbx_strand_id
1 'polypeptide(L)' 'MVLCKDGDGKVGLRVKAIDKGIFVALVAKGSPAAMGGLKFGDQVLQINNETVAGYSAEKVHGIFKNAGVNNIVLAVRDR' A
#
# COMPACT_ATOMS: atom_id res chain seq x y z
N MET A 1 8.17 6.18 2.02
CA MET A 1 6.85 6.64 2.55
C MET A 1 6.50 5.80 3.78
N VAL A 2 6.02 6.42 4.81
CA VAL A 2 5.61 5.73 6.02
C VAL A 2 4.13 5.99 6.26
N LEU A 3 3.38 4.92 6.47
CA LEU A 3 1.95 5.00 6.73
C LEU A 3 1.62 4.42 8.10
N CYS A 4 0.44 4.77 8.61
CA CYS A 4 -0.13 4.13 9.79
C CYS A 4 -1.57 3.72 9.47
N LYS A 5 -2.12 2.85 10.31
CA LYS A 5 -3.51 2.46 10.17
C LYS A 5 -4.43 3.46 10.87
N ASP A 6 -5.67 3.58 10.40
CA ASP A 6 -6.68 4.40 11.07
C ASP A 6 -7.25 3.64 12.29
N GLY A 7 -8.27 4.24 12.92
CA GLY A 7 -8.92 3.64 14.09
C GLY A 7 -9.57 2.29 13.81
N ASP A 8 -9.89 1.99 12.55
CA ASP A 8 -10.47 0.72 12.14
C ASP A 8 -9.42 -0.29 11.67
N GLY A 9 -8.15 0.05 11.79
CA GLY A 9 -7.06 -0.83 11.40
C GLY A 9 -6.82 -0.86 9.89
N LYS A 10 -7.21 0.18 9.17
CA LYS A 10 -7.08 0.26 7.71
C LYS A 10 -6.15 1.38 7.30
N VAL A 11 -5.46 1.20 6.18
CA VAL A 11 -4.64 2.26 5.58
C VAL A 11 -5.39 3.03 4.49
N GLY A 12 -6.51 2.49 4.00
CA GLY A 12 -7.36 3.19 3.06
C GLY A 12 -6.90 3.13 1.62
N LEU A 13 -6.22 2.05 1.23
CA LEU A 13 -5.83 1.88 -0.16
C LEU A 13 -6.19 0.49 -0.65
N ARG A 14 -6.35 0.37 -1.96
CA ARG A 14 -6.46 -0.91 -2.64
C ARG A 14 -5.41 -0.96 -3.73
N VAL A 15 -4.88 -2.14 -3.96
CA VAL A 15 -3.87 -2.36 -4.99
C VAL A 15 -4.37 -3.35 -6.02
N LYS A 16 -3.69 -3.36 -7.15
CA LYS A 16 -3.99 -4.20 -8.29
C LYS A 16 -2.68 -4.79 -8.78
N ALA A 17 -2.68 -6.08 -9.11
CA ALA A 17 -1.51 -6.73 -9.68
C ALA A 17 -1.61 -6.66 -11.21
N ILE A 18 -0.63 -6.03 -11.87
CA ILE A 18 -0.57 -5.88 -13.33
C ILE A 18 0.86 -6.19 -13.75
N ASP A 19 1.03 -7.16 -14.64
CA ASP A 19 2.34 -7.51 -15.21
C ASP A 19 3.43 -7.66 -14.15
N LYS A 20 3.13 -8.38 -13.08
CA LYS A 20 4.02 -8.63 -11.94
C LYS A 20 4.35 -7.39 -11.11
N GLY A 21 3.66 -6.27 -11.36
CA GLY A 21 3.78 -5.07 -10.55
C GLY A 21 2.57 -4.87 -9.68
N ILE A 22 2.75 -4.19 -8.57
CA ILE A 22 1.66 -3.84 -7.67
C ILE A 22 1.40 -2.33 -7.80
N PHE A 23 0.20 -1.97 -8.19
CA PHE A 23 -0.17 -0.58 -8.45
C PHE A 23 -1.34 -0.16 -7.57
N VAL A 24 -1.32 1.09 -7.14
CA VAL A 24 -2.41 1.65 -6.35
C VAL A 24 -3.63 1.84 -7.25
N ALA A 25 -4.71 1.16 -6.91
CA ALA A 25 -5.96 1.22 -7.67
C ALA A 25 -7.00 2.14 -7.05
N LEU A 26 -6.91 2.36 -5.74
CA LEU A 26 -7.85 3.22 -5.02
C LEU A 26 -7.18 3.78 -3.78
N VAL A 27 -7.36 5.07 -3.54
CA VAL A 27 -6.94 5.70 -2.28
C VAL A 27 -8.18 6.38 -1.71
N ALA A 28 -8.60 5.96 -0.53
CA ALA A 28 -9.79 6.53 0.11
C ALA A 28 -9.48 7.95 0.57
N LYS A 29 -10.40 8.86 0.31
CA LYS A 29 -10.27 10.26 0.69
C LYS A 29 -10.15 10.37 2.22
N GLY A 30 -9.17 11.16 2.68
CA GLY A 30 -8.96 11.37 4.11
C GLY A 30 -8.30 10.21 4.84
N SER A 31 -7.91 9.15 4.12
CA SER A 31 -7.28 7.99 4.72
C SER A 31 -5.79 8.23 5.02
N PRO A 32 -5.16 7.39 5.86
CA PRO A 32 -3.71 7.49 6.07
C PRO A 32 -2.92 7.41 4.77
N ALA A 33 -3.33 6.57 3.83
CA ALA A 33 -2.66 6.47 2.52
C ALA A 33 -2.75 7.80 1.75
N ALA A 34 -3.92 8.42 1.73
CA ALA A 34 -4.10 9.71 1.08
C ALA A 34 -3.27 10.80 1.76
N MET A 35 -3.25 10.81 3.08
CA MET A 35 -2.48 11.78 3.86
C MET A 35 -0.98 11.59 3.69
N GLY A 36 -0.54 10.38 3.43
CA GLY A 36 0.85 10.07 3.14
C GLY A 36 1.29 10.43 1.74
N GLY A 37 0.37 10.83 0.86
CA GLY A 37 0.69 11.27 -0.50
C GLY A 37 0.56 10.20 -1.57
N LEU A 38 0.01 9.03 -1.24
CA LEU A 38 -0.24 8.00 -2.24
C LEU A 38 -1.31 8.47 -3.23
N LYS A 39 -1.12 8.10 -4.49
CA LYS A 39 -2.03 8.46 -5.58
C LYS A 39 -2.35 7.24 -6.41
N PHE A 40 -3.49 7.29 -7.08
CA PHE A 40 -3.86 6.29 -8.08
C PHE A 40 -2.72 6.14 -9.10
N GLY A 41 -2.36 4.91 -9.39
CA GLY A 41 -1.34 4.60 -10.38
C GLY A 41 0.08 4.50 -9.85
N ASP A 42 0.32 4.90 -8.60
CA ASP A 42 1.66 4.72 -8.00
C ASP A 42 1.98 3.23 -7.92
N GLN A 43 3.23 2.89 -8.19
CA GLN A 43 3.67 1.50 -8.09
C GLN A 43 4.26 1.26 -6.70
N VAL A 44 3.76 0.24 -6.02
CA VAL A 44 4.32 -0.19 -4.73
C VAL A 44 5.43 -1.20 -5.01
N LEU A 45 6.63 -0.86 -4.60
CA LEU A 45 7.82 -1.71 -4.84
C LEU A 45 8.09 -2.62 -3.66
N GLN A 46 7.99 -2.10 -2.45
CA GLN A 46 8.27 -2.84 -1.22
C GLN A 46 7.32 -2.41 -0.11
N ILE A 47 7.04 -3.34 0.79
CA ILE A 47 6.30 -3.06 2.03
C ILE A 47 7.15 -3.64 3.17
N ASN A 48 7.59 -2.77 4.09
CA ASN A 48 8.45 -3.15 5.23
C ASN A 48 9.66 -3.97 4.77
N ASN A 49 10.33 -3.49 3.72
CA ASN A 49 11.52 -4.11 3.12
C ASN A 49 11.24 -5.43 2.40
N GLU A 50 9.98 -5.80 2.24
CA GLU A 50 9.61 -6.98 1.48
C GLU A 50 9.23 -6.57 0.07
N THR A 51 9.94 -7.12 -0.93
CA THR A 51 9.65 -6.87 -2.34
C THR A 51 8.35 -7.56 -2.72
N VAL A 52 7.41 -6.80 -3.27
CA VAL A 52 6.06 -7.33 -3.59
C VAL A 52 5.86 -7.60 -5.09
N ALA A 53 6.89 -7.45 -5.90
CA ALA A 53 6.80 -7.77 -7.32
C ALA A 53 6.39 -9.23 -7.50
N GLY A 54 5.42 -9.48 -8.36
CA GLY A 54 4.91 -10.82 -8.61
C GLY A 54 3.86 -11.31 -7.61
N TYR A 55 3.58 -10.54 -6.57
CA TYR A 55 2.55 -10.91 -5.60
C TYR A 55 1.16 -10.64 -6.16
N SER A 56 0.16 -11.37 -5.65
CA SER A 56 -1.23 -11.06 -5.95
C SER A 56 -1.70 -9.88 -5.12
N ALA A 57 -2.79 -9.23 -5.55
CA ALA A 57 -3.38 -8.14 -4.77
C ALA A 57 -3.82 -8.64 -3.39
N GLU A 58 -4.37 -9.86 -3.32
CA GLU A 58 -4.80 -10.44 -2.05
C GLU A 58 -3.63 -10.61 -1.09
N LYS A 59 -2.50 -11.08 -1.59
CA LYS A 59 -1.30 -11.26 -0.77
C LYS A 59 -0.82 -9.92 -0.23
N VAL A 60 -0.82 -8.89 -1.05
CA VAL A 60 -0.42 -7.55 -0.63
C VAL A 60 -1.37 -7.01 0.43
N HIS A 61 -2.68 -7.16 0.23
CA HIS A 61 -3.66 -6.75 1.24
C HIS A 61 -3.46 -7.49 2.56
N GLY A 62 -3.09 -8.78 2.49
CA GLY A 62 -2.74 -9.56 3.68
C GLY A 62 -1.53 -9.01 4.42
N ILE A 63 -0.51 -8.55 3.68
CA ILE A 63 0.67 -7.93 4.28
C ILE A 63 0.26 -6.68 5.06
N PHE A 64 -0.57 -5.82 4.46
CA PHE A 64 -1.08 -4.64 5.18
C PHE A 64 -1.90 -5.03 6.40
N LYS A 65 -2.76 -6.03 6.27
CA LYS A 65 -3.59 -6.47 7.37
C LYS A 65 -2.77 -6.97 8.56
N ASN A 66 -1.67 -7.66 8.29
CA ASN A 66 -0.80 -8.24 9.32
C ASN A 66 0.29 -7.27 9.80
N ALA A 67 0.45 -6.14 9.14
CA ALA A 67 1.43 -5.15 9.55
C ALA A 67 1.01 -4.48 10.86
N GLY A 68 1.98 -3.93 11.57
CA GLY A 68 1.71 -3.17 12.78
C GLY A 68 0.86 -1.93 12.50
N VAL A 69 0.35 -1.31 13.55
CA VAL A 69 -0.52 -0.14 13.41
C VAL A 69 0.25 1.08 12.90
N ASN A 70 1.51 1.21 13.30
CA ASN A 70 2.36 2.34 12.94
C ASN A 70 3.56 1.89 12.12
N ASN A 71 4.16 2.85 11.38
CA ASN A 71 5.44 2.64 10.71
C ASN A 71 5.39 1.56 9.64
N ILE A 72 4.32 1.55 8.85
CA ILE A 72 4.27 0.69 7.66
C ILE A 72 5.07 1.42 6.59
N VAL A 73 6.26 0.93 6.31
CA VAL A 73 7.18 1.58 5.37
C VAL A 73 6.94 1.07 3.97
N LEU A 74 6.66 1.98 3.06
CA LEU A 74 6.45 1.66 1.65
C LEU A 74 7.56 2.26 0.80
N ALA A 75 8.06 1.49 -0.14
CA ALA A 75 8.85 2.02 -1.24
C ALA A 75 7.93 2.10 -2.46
N VAL A 76 7.72 3.30 -2.97
CA VAL A 76 6.81 3.52 -4.09
C VAL A 76 7.52 4.23 -5.21
N ARG A 77 7.01 4.03 -6.43
CA ARG A 77 7.47 4.72 -7.63
C ARG A 77 6.31 5.56 -8.14
N ASP A 78 6.55 6.85 -8.26
CA ASP A 78 5.59 7.77 -8.85
C ASP A 78 5.50 7.50 -10.35
N ARG A 79 4.31 7.48 -10.87
CA ARG A 79 4.08 7.25 -12.31
C ARG A 79 3.42 8.50 -12.95
#